data_929ec6bef4a8131b89e31e3a6893c2d6
#
_entry.id   929ec6bef4a8131b89e31e3a6893c2d6
#
_cell.length_a   1.000
_cell.length_b   1.000
_cell.length_c   1.000
_cell.angle_alpha   90.00
_cell.angle_beta   90.00
_cell.angle_gamma   90.00
#
_symmetry.space_group_name_H-M   'P 1'
#
loop_
_entity.id
_entity.type
_entity.pdbx_description
1 polymer ?
#
loop_
_entity_poly.entity_id
_entity_poly.type
_entity_poly.pdbx_seq_one_letter_code
_entity_poly.pdbx_strand_id
1 'polypeptide(L)'
;AEAMRDACSKAGVNFMTAFPMRFDPNIREVKRMLEREYLGKLYAINGINHSEIPKAHRAWFAIKALAGGGAVMDHTVHLLDLYRWFTG
;
A
#
# COMPACT_ATOMS: atom_id res chain seq x y z
N ALA A 1 -16.63 0.77 -2.42
CA ALA A 1 -15.94 -0.36 -1.79
C ALA A 1 -16.96 -1.39 -1.25
N GLU A 2 -17.94 -0.97 -0.44
CA GLU A 2 -18.93 -1.88 0.18
C GLU A 2 -19.71 -2.69 -0.84
N ALA A 3 -20.29 -2.04 -1.85
CA ALA A 3 -21.03 -2.72 -2.91
C ALA A 3 -20.22 -3.80 -3.65
N MET A 4 -18.90 -3.56 -3.85
CA MET A 4 -18.01 -4.56 -4.45
C MET A 4 -17.77 -5.74 -3.50
N ARG A 5 -17.51 -5.46 -2.23
CA ARG A 5 -17.36 -6.50 -1.20
C ARG A 5 -18.61 -7.37 -1.13
N ASP A 6 -19.78 -6.75 -1.08
CA ASP A 6 -21.05 -7.45 -0.94
C ASP A 6 -21.39 -8.28 -2.18
N ALA A 7 -21.05 -7.78 -3.38
CA ALA A 7 -21.19 -8.54 -4.62
C ALA A 7 -20.28 -9.79 -4.63
N CYS A 8 -19.02 -9.64 -4.22
CA CYS A 8 -18.09 -10.74 -4.12
C CYS A 8 -18.54 -11.78 -3.08
N SER A 9 -19.01 -11.32 -1.91
CA SER A 9 -19.53 -12.18 -0.87
C SER A 9 -20.74 -13.00 -1.35
N LYS A 10 -21.68 -12.36 -2.06
CA LYS A 10 -22.85 -13.03 -2.65
C LYS A 10 -22.46 -14.07 -3.72
N ALA A 11 -21.41 -13.77 -4.47
CA ALA A 11 -20.92 -14.67 -5.51
C ALA A 11 -19.98 -15.78 -4.99
N GLY A 12 -19.64 -15.78 -3.70
CA GLY A 12 -18.74 -16.77 -3.10
C GLY A 12 -17.28 -16.63 -3.59
N VAL A 13 -16.87 -15.44 -4.07
CA VAL A 13 -15.51 -15.18 -4.55
C VAL A 13 -14.72 -14.30 -3.58
N ASN A 14 -13.41 -14.47 -3.56
CA ASN A 14 -12.55 -13.67 -2.71
C ASN A 14 -12.47 -12.22 -3.20
N PHE A 15 -12.53 -11.30 -2.25
CA PHE A 15 -12.31 -9.88 -2.46
C PHE A 15 -11.10 -9.44 -1.64
N MET A 16 -10.11 -8.83 -2.29
CA MET A 16 -8.88 -8.37 -1.64
C MET A 16 -8.45 -7.01 -2.21
N THR A 17 -8.04 -6.12 -1.33
CA THR A 17 -7.32 -4.91 -1.72
C THR A 17 -5.88 -5.28 -2.05
N ALA A 18 -5.41 -4.91 -3.23
CA ALA A 18 -4.03 -5.17 -3.64
C ALA A 18 -3.06 -4.23 -2.93
N PHE A 19 -1.97 -4.80 -2.41
CA PHE A 19 -0.78 -4.07 -1.96
C PHE A 19 0.39 -4.42 -2.89
N PRO A 20 0.48 -3.79 -4.06
CA PRO A 20 1.38 -4.22 -5.14
C PRO A 20 2.86 -4.16 -4.75
N MET A 21 3.24 -3.28 -3.84
CA MET A 21 4.62 -3.15 -3.40
C MET A 21 5.17 -4.43 -2.74
N ARG A 22 4.33 -5.26 -2.14
CA ARG A 22 4.74 -6.58 -1.61
C ARG A 22 5.22 -7.55 -2.69
N PHE A 23 4.91 -7.28 -3.96
CA PHE A 23 5.29 -8.11 -5.09
C PHE A 23 6.50 -7.57 -5.86
N ASP A 24 7.02 -6.39 -5.49
CA ASP A 24 8.27 -5.86 -6.02
C ASP A 24 9.45 -6.76 -5.60
N PRO A 25 10.30 -7.20 -6.54
CA PRO A 25 11.42 -8.09 -6.23
C PRO A 25 12.40 -7.52 -5.20
N ASN A 26 12.68 -6.21 -5.25
CA ASN A 26 13.61 -5.57 -4.32
C ASN A 26 13.00 -5.50 -2.91
N ILE A 27 11.71 -5.18 -2.82
CA ILE A 27 10.98 -5.13 -1.54
C ILE A 27 10.90 -6.53 -0.91
N ARG A 28 10.69 -7.57 -1.72
CA ARG A 28 10.72 -8.97 -1.26
C ARG A 28 12.11 -9.38 -0.78
N GLU A 29 13.17 -8.91 -1.44
CA GLU A 29 14.53 -9.16 -0.98
C GLU A 29 14.80 -8.51 0.38
N VAL A 30 14.39 -7.24 0.57
CA VAL A 30 14.47 -6.57 1.87
C VAL A 30 13.74 -7.38 2.96
N LYS A 31 12.53 -7.85 2.69
CA LYS A 31 11.78 -8.71 3.62
C LYS A 31 12.57 -9.98 3.97
N ARG A 32 13.14 -10.65 2.97
CA ARG A 32 13.96 -11.85 3.16
C ARG A 32 15.21 -11.59 4.01
N MET A 33 15.85 -10.43 3.82
CA MET A 33 17.02 -10.03 4.62
C MET A 33 16.64 -9.79 6.09
N LEU A 34 15.49 -9.18 6.32
CA LEU A 34 14.96 -8.98 7.68
C LEU A 34 14.62 -10.32 8.37
N GLU A 35 13.94 -11.23 7.66
CA GLU A 35 13.58 -12.56 8.17
C GLU A 35 14.79 -13.44 8.50
N ARG A 36 15.90 -13.24 7.79
CA ARG A 36 17.16 -13.92 8.02
C ARG A 36 18.09 -13.19 8.99
N GLU A 37 17.62 -12.13 9.60
CA GLU A 37 18.37 -11.29 10.53
C GLU A 37 19.70 -10.72 9.97
N TYR A 38 19.84 -10.66 8.64
CA TYR A 38 21.05 -10.11 8.01
C TYR A 38 21.32 -8.65 8.36
N LEU A 39 20.27 -7.91 8.70
CA LEU A 39 20.35 -6.51 9.12
C LEU A 39 20.36 -6.35 10.64
N GLY A 40 20.33 -7.48 11.38
CA GLY A 40 20.18 -7.48 12.81
C GLY A 40 18.81 -7.01 13.26
N LYS A 41 18.71 -6.55 14.51
CA LYS A 41 17.45 -6.10 15.09
C LYS A 41 16.96 -4.81 14.41
N LEU A 42 15.73 -4.82 13.97
CA LEU A 42 15.07 -3.63 13.42
C LEU A 42 14.68 -2.67 14.55
N TYR A 43 15.19 -1.46 14.56
CA TYR A 43 14.88 -0.42 15.55
C TYR A 43 13.97 0.67 15.03
N ALA A 44 14.09 1.02 13.75
CA ALA A 44 13.29 2.05 13.11
C ALA A 44 13.19 1.80 11.61
N ILE A 45 12.09 2.27 11.02
CA ILE A 45 11.91 2.31 9.58
C ILE A 45 11.53 3.74 9.21
N ASN A 46 12.24 4.30 8.23
CA ASN A 46 11.88 5.55 7.60
C ASN A 46 11.61 5.30 6.12
N GLY A 47 10.48 5.77 5.62
CA GLY A 47 10.10 5.60 4.23
C GLY A 47 9.56 6.89 3.64
N ILE A 48 9.89 7.13 2.40
CA ILE A 48 9.45 8.27 1.62
C ILE A 48 8.75 7.74 0.38
N ASN A 49 7.55 8.24 0.11
CA ASN A 49 6.80 7.91 -1.10
C ASN A 49 6.35 9.21 -1.76
N HIS A 50 6.99 9.57 -2.84
CA HIS A 50 6.65 10.74 -3.66
C HIS A 50 5.96 10.31 -4.94
N SER A 51 5.02 11.11 -5.41
CA SER A 51 4.36 10.94 -6.69
C SER A 51 4.29 12.27 -7.43
N GLU A 52 4.12 12.19 -8.75
CA GLU A 52 3.85 13.36 -9.56
C GLU A 52 2.47 13.94 -9.25
N ILE A 53 2.32 15.24 -9.50
CA ILE A 53 1.00 15.88 -9.49
C ILE A 53 0.10 15.16 -10.50
N PRO A 54 -1.15 14.81 -10.13
CA PRO A 54 -2.04 14.09 -11.01
C PRO A 54 -2.24 14.81 -12.35
N LYS A 55 -2.02 14.10 -13.46
CA LYS A 55 -2.27 14.61 -14.82
C LYS A 55 -3.76 14.83 -15.05
N ALA A 56 -4.12 15.57 -16.09
CA ALA A 56 -5.50 15.99 -16.36
C ALA A 56 -6.54 14.85 -16.27
N HIS A 57 -6.24 13.66 -16.80
CA HIS A 57 -7.14 12.50 -16.75
C HIS A 57 -7.32 11.91 -15.34
N ARG A 58 -6.47 12.31 -14.38
CA ARG A 58 -6.53 11.91 -12.97
C ARG A 58 -6.71 13.11 -12.03
N ALA A 59 -7.12 14.26 -12.56
CA ALA A 59 -7.27 15.50 -11.78
C ALA A 59 -8.21 15.34 -10.57
N TRP A 60 -9.13 14.38 -10.60
CA TRP A 60 -10.02 14.07 -9.49
C TRP A 60 -9.28 13.66 -8.20
N PHE A 61 -8.05 13.14 -8.30
CA PHE A 61 -7.21 12.86 -7.11
C PHE A 61 -6.87 14.12 -6.31
N ALA A 62 -6.84 15.30 -6.94
CA ALA A 62 -6.62 16.57 -6.27
C ALA A 62 -7.89 17.18 -5.67
N ILE A 63 -9.06 16.60 -5.93
CA ILE A 63 -10.34 17.09 -5.45
C ILE A 63 -10.74 16.30 -4.20
N LYS A 64 -10.63 16.92 -3.03
CA LYS A 64 -10.87 16.27 -1.73
C LYS A 64 -12.18 15.47 -1.67
N ALA A 65 -13.26 16.03 -2.21
CA ALA A 65 -14.58 15.39 -2.21
C ALA A 65 -14.62 14.09 -3.04
N LEU A 66 -13.75 13.93 -4.04
CA LEU A 66 -13.69 12.77 -4.92
C LEU A 66 -12.60 11.79 -4.50
N ALA A 67 -11.47 12.30 -4.02
CA ALA A 67 -10.33 11.47 -3.61
C ALA A 67 -10.50 10.84 -2.22
N GLY A 68 -11.45 11.31 -1.42
CA GLY A 68 -11.65 10.82 -0.05
C GLY A 68 -10.59 11.26 0.96
N GLY A 69 -9.45 11.76 0.49
CA GLY A 69 -8.33 12.23 1.31
C GLY A 69 -7.19 12.75 0.45
N GLY A 70 -6.09 13.16 1.08
CA GLY A 70 -4.88 13.61 0.39
C GLY A 70 -3.86 12.49 0.24
N ALA A 71 -2.57 12.87 0.12
CA ALA A 71 -1.44 11.96 -0.06
C ALA A 71 -1.35 10.85 1.01
N VAL A 72 -1.86 11.08 2.21
CA VAL A 72 -1.92 10.05 3.26
C VAL A 72 -2.79 8.88 2.83
N MET A 73 -3.95 9.13 2.24
CA MET A 73 -4.86 8.09 1.76
C MET A 73 -4.33 7.38 0.51
N ASP A 74 -3.66 8.12 -0.37
CA ASP A 74 -3.22 7.60 -1.67
C ASP A 74 -1.83 6.93 -1.60
N HIS A 75 -0.89 7.48 -0.83
CA HIS A 75 0.50 7.04 -0.81
C HIS A 75 0.94 6.40 0.50
N THR A 76 0.54 6.96 1.64
CA THR A 76 1.03 6.47 2.93
C THR A 76 0.52 5.08 3.26
N VAL A 77 -0.63 4.69 2.72
CA VAL A 77 -1.17 3.34 2.86
C VAL A 77 -0.18 2.26 2.40
N HIS A 78 0.59 2.51 1.33
CA HIS A 78 1.60 1.58 0.84
C HIS A 78 2.78 1.46 1.79
N LEU A 79 3.23 2.57 2.39
CA LEU A 79 4.31 2.55 3.38
C LEU A 79 3.87 1.85 4.66
N LEU A 80 2.67 2.15 5.15
CA LEU A 80 2.14 1.51 6.37
C LEU A 80 1.97 0.00 6.19
N ASP A 81 1.53 -0.43 5.01
CA ASP A 81 1.44 -1.84 4.67
C ASP A 81 2.82 -2.52 4.69
N LEU A 82 3.83 -1.89 4.08
CA LEU A 82 5.20 -2.41 4.11
C LEU A 82 5.77 -2.45 5.53
N TYR A 83 5.56 -1.40 6.32
CA TYR A 83 6.05 -1.38 7.70
C TYR A 83 5.46 -2.53 8.51
N ARG A 84 4.15 -2.72 8.42
CA ARG A 84 3.48 -3.83 9.06
C ARG A 84 4.00 -5.18 8.55
N TRP A 85 4.23 -5.32 7.25
CA TRP A 85 4.73 -6.55 6.67
C TRP A 85 6.18 -6.85 7.09
N PHE A 86 7.02 -5.84 7.25
CA PHE A 86 8.41 -5.99 7.67
C PHE A 86 8.54 -6.32 9.15
N THR A 87 7.65 -5.81 9.99
CA THR A 87 7.73 -5.99 11.45
C THR A 87 6.94 -7.20 11.99
N GLY A 88 6.03 -7.75 11.21
CA GLY A 88 5.17 -8.88 11.61
C GLY A 88 3.75 -8.43 11.88
#